data_761b70d9d1ca03d0fb59ce9c5cecbc8a
#
_entry.id   761b70d9d1ca03d0fb59ce9c5cecbc8a
#
_cell.length_a   1.000
_cell.length_b   1.000
_cell.length_c   1.000
_cell.angle_alpha   90.00
_cell.angle_beta   90.00
_cell.angle_gamma   90.00
#
_symmetry.space_group_name_H-M   'P 1'
#
loop_
_entity.id
_entity.type
_entity.pdbx_description
1 polymer ?
#
loop_
_entity_poly.entity_id
_entity_poly.type
_entity_poly.pdbx_seq_one_letter_code
_entity_poly.pdbx_strand_id
1 'polypeptide(L)'
;MKTKIQALVLSVSEYKEKDGLVKVLTNDSILTLYVRGLFKQNSKNLRLVQPFSYNEFMIEDKTKMPLLLQGQTIHYYYHIQEDLFKSSCCFVLHDLISKTKKEENLFNILLDCWNSADKKLDDFYFWACIVLKYCIEQEGIQPFVDGCVHCQNTRVETLSLKDGGFLCEKCNHNQYPKWNVDQLKKYRALFKCKEENLEYVKVHFDFNMDDLIYLSKWMEYHSHKNYPSIRFLESIRGLE
;
A
#
# COMPACT_ATOMS: atom_id res chain seq x y z
N MET A 1 -13.54 -20.38 -18.69
CA MET A 1 -13.97 -21.10 -17.48
C MET A 1 -14.62 -20.10 -16.54
N LYS A 2 -15.62 -20.49 -15.73
CA LYS A 2 -16.20 -19.60 -14.71
C LYS A 2 -15.56 -19.93 -13.38
N THR A 3 -15.08 -18.92 -12.67
CA THR A 3 -14.35 -19.07 -11.41
C THR A 3 -14.86 -18.08 -10.38
N LYS A 4 -14.97 -18.50 -9.13
CA LYS A 4 -15.28 -17.67 -7.97
C LYS A 4 -13.98 -17.17 -7.37
N ILE A 5 -13.89 -15.85 -7.11
CA ILE A 5 -12.74 -15.24 -6.45
C ILE A 5 -13.20 -14.32 -5.33
N GLN A 6 -12.39 -14.21 -4.30
CA GLN A 6 -12.49 -13.15 -3.28
C GLN A 6 -11.49 -12.06 -3.62
N ALA A 7 -11.92 -10.80 -3.55
CA ALA A 7 -11.12 -9.69 -4.03
C ALA A 7 -11.38 -8.37 -3.29
N LEU A 8 -10.30 -7.62 -3.07
CA LEU A 8 -10.33 -6.23 -2.61
C LEU A 8 -10.29 -5.30 -3.83
N VAL A 9 -11.23 -4.37 -3.92
CA VAL A 9 -11.28 -3.42 -5.04
C VAL A 9 -10.28 -2.29 -4.81
N LEU A 10 -9.27 -2.19 -5.68
CA LEU A 10 -8.23 -1.16 -5.61
C LEU A 10 -8.60 0.10 -6.40
N SER A 11 -9.06 -0.08 -7.64
CA SER A 11 -9.40 1.06 -8.50
C SER A 11 -10.42 0.69 -9.56
N VAL A 12 -11.14 1.70 -10.03
CA VAL A 12 -12.12 1.62 -11.10
C VAL A 12 -11.79 2.70 -12.12
N SER A 13 -11.80 2.36 -13.39
CA SER A 13 -11.58 3.30 -14.49
C SER A 13 -12.57 3.09 -15.63
N GLU A 14 -12.88 4.16 -16.34
CA GLU A 14 -13.71 4.07 -17.54
C GLU A 14 -12.96 3.34 -18.66
N TYR A 15 -13.71 2.55 -19.41
CA TYR A 15 -13.22 1.84 -20.58
C TYR A 15 -14.32 1.80 -21.64
N LYS A 16 -14.04 2.34 -22.84
CA LYS A 16 -15.04 2.63 -23.85
C LYS A 16 -16.15 3.57 -23.31
N GLU A 17 -17.30 3.66 -23.95
CA GLU A 17 -18.31 4.64 -23.57
C GLU A 17 -19.05 4.35 -22.25
N LYS A 18 -19.26 3.07 -21.90
CA LYS A 18 -20.12 2.66 -20.76
C LYS A 18 -19.58 1.49 -19.96
N ASP A 19 -18.43 0.95 -20.35
CA ASP A 19 -17.81 -0.20 -19.70
C ASP A 19 -16.74 0.29 -18.71
N GLY A 20 -16.27 -0.60 -17.86
CA GLY A 20 -15.22 -0.27 -16.90
C GLY A 20 -14.16 -1.34 -16.79
N LEU A 21 -12.98 -0.91 -16.32
CA LEU A 21 -11.92 -1.79 -15.84
C LEU A 21 -11.82 -1.63 -14.33
N VAL A 22 -11.86 -2.75 -13.63
CA VAL A 22 -11.76 -2.81 -12.17
C VAL A 22 -10.50 -3.56 -11.81
N LYS A 23 -9.58 -2.88 -11.14
CA LYS A 23 -8.38 -3.51 -10.63
C LYS A 23 -8.64 -4.03 -9.22
N VAL A 24 -8.34 -5.30 -9.01
CA VAL A 24 -8.60 -6.00 -7.75
C VAL A 24 -7.39 -6.78 -7.28
N LEU A 25 -7.22 -6.85 -5.96
CA LEU A 25 -6.26 -7.72 -5.30
C LEU A 25 -6.99 -8.97 -4.82
N THR A 26 -6.49 -10.15 -5.19
CA THR A 26 -6.92 -11.46 -4.70
C THR A 26 -5.81 -12.11 -3.88
N ASN A 27 -6.10 -13.22 -3.21
CA ASN A 27 -5.03 -14.00 -2.55
C ASN A 27 -3.93 -14.46 -3.52
N ASP A 28 -4.27 -14.62 -4.81
CA ASP A 28 -3.36 -15.22 -5.78
C ASP A 28 -2.72 -14.22 -6.74
N SER A 29 -3.33 -13.07 -6.95
CA SER A 29 -2.86 -12.13 -7.98
C SER A 29 -3.54 -10.78 -7.93
N ILE A 30 -2.97 -9.82 -8.66
CA ILE A 30 -3.63 -8.57 -9.01
C ILE A 30 -4.26 -8.76 -10.39
N LEU A 31 -5.58 -8.62 -10.46
CA LEU A 31 -6.34 -8.79 -11.70
C LEU A 31 -6.93 -7.47 -12.17
N THR A 32 -7.10 -7.35 -13.48
CA THR A 32 -7.93 -6.30 -14.07
C THR A 32 -9.16 -6.96 -14.68
N LEU A 33 -10.32 -6.72 -14.07
CA LEU A 33 -11.60 -7.27 -14.51
C LEU A 33 -12.25 -6.32 -15.51
N TYR A 34 -12.76 -6.86 -16.60
CA TYR A 34 -13.62 -6.12 -17.51
C TYR A 34 -15.09 -6.19 -17.04
N VAL A 35 -15.74 -5.04 -16.92
CA VAL A 35 -17.11 -4.92 -16.43
C VAL A 35 -17.98 -4.25 -17.48
N ARG A 36 -18.85 -5.01 -18.13
CA ARG A 36 -19.76 -4.49 -19.16
C ARG A 36 -20.80 -3.57 -18.56
N GLY A 37 -21.02 -2.42 -19.18
CA GLY A 37 -22.07 -1.48 -18.81
C GLY A 37 -21.93 -0.94 -17.40
N LEU A 38 -20.72 -0.86 -16.87
CA LEU A 38 -20.46 -0.38 -15.51
C LEU A 38 -21.01 1.02 -15.28
N PHE A 39 -20.82 1.91 -16.26
CA PHE A 39 -21.23 3.32 -16.19
C PHE A 39 -22.59 3.61 -16.85
N LYS A 40 -23.43 2.57 -17.07
CA LYS A 40 -24.82 2.76 -17.46
C LYS A 40 -25.63 3.30 -16.28
N GLN A 41 -26.66 4.12 -16.57
CA GLN A 41 -27.47 4.85 -15.59
C GLN A 41 -28.04 3.99 -14.44
N ASN A 42 -28.28 2.71 -14.61
CA ASN A 42 -28.82 1.78 -13.60
C ASN A 42 -27.92 0.57 -13.40
N SER A 43 -26.60 0.75 -13.47
CA SER A 43 -25.68 -0.37 -13.33
C SER A 43 -25.68 -0.94 -11.90
N LYS A 44 -26.10 -2.19 -11.76
CA LYS A 44 -26.02 -2.93 -10.49
C LYS A 44 -24.56 -3.17 -10.09
N ASN A 45 -23.66 -3.27 -11.06
CA ASN A 45 -22.24 -3.55 -10.82
C ASN A 45 -21.49 -2.34 -10.22
N LEU A 46 -21.98 -1.11 -10.41
CA LEU A 46 -21.29 0.08 -9.89
C LEU A 46 -21.15 0.05 -8.36
N ARG A 47 -22.15 -0.49 -7.65
CA ARG A 47 -22.09 -0.64 -6.19
C ARG A 47 -21.09 -1.71 -5.74
N LEU A 48 -20.94 -2.78 -6.53
CA LEU A 48 -20.05 -3.90 -6.21
C LEU A 48 -18.58 -3.56 -6.35
N VAL A 49 -18.25 -2.57 -7.20
CA VAL A 49 -16.86 -2.27 -7.54
C VAL A 49 -16.36 -0.95 -6.94
N GLN A 50 -17.04 -0.46 -5.91
CA GLN A 50 -16.57 0.72 -5.20
C GLN A 50 -15.20 0.45 -4.55
N PRO A 51 -14.26 1.41 -4.58
CA PRO A 51 -13.03 1.31 -3.79
C PRO A 51 -13.36 1.05 -2.31
N PHE A 52 -12.46 0.38 -1.61
CA PHE A 52 -12.64 -0.06 -0.23
C PHE A 52 -13.79 -1.05 -0.03
N SER A 53 -14.03 -1.91 -1.00
CA SER A 53 -14.96 -3.02 -0.87
C SER A 53 -14.26 -4.36 -0.98
N TYR A 54 -14.64 -5.29 -0.12
CA TYR A 54 -14.27 -6.70 -0.16
C TYR A 54 -15.43 -7.48 -0.73
N ASN A 55 -15.19 -8.19 -1.82
CA ASN A 55 -16.24 -8.83 -2.60
C ASN A 55 -15.91 -10.28 -2.94
N GLU A 56 -16.96 -11.06 -3.15
CA GLU A 56 -16.92 -12.32 -3.86
C GLU A 56 -17.41 -12.09 -5.29
N PHE A 57 -16.57 -12.36 -6.28
CA PHE A 57 -16.87 -12.19 -7.70
C PHE A 57 -16.93 -13.54 -8.42
N MET A 58 -17.90 -13.69 -9.32
CA MET A 58 -17.90 -14.72 -10.35
C MET A 58 -17.34 -14.10 -11.64
N ILE A 59 -16.22 -14.62 -12.10
CA ILE A 59 -15.55 -14.16 -13.31
C ILE A 59 -15.54 -15.22 -14.38
N GLU A 60 -15.49 -14.80 -15.64
CA GLU A 60 -15.30 -15.68 -16.79
C GLU A 60 -13.98 -15.39 -17.48
N ASP A 61 -13.11 -16.39 -17.47
CA ASP A 61 -11.77 -16.30 -18.07
C ASP A 61 -11.85 -16.73 -19.55
N LYS A 62 -12.14 -15.76 -20.44
CA LYS A 62 -12.22 -15.99 -21.89
C LYS A 62 -11.14 -15.28 -22.71
N THR A 63 -10.50 -14.28 -22.13
CA THR A 63 -9.58 -13.38 -22.85
C THR A 63 -8.47 -12.91 -21.90
N LYS A 64 -7.61 -12.00 -22.39
CA LYS A 64 -6.55 -11.38 -21.58
C LYS A 64 -7.07 -10.67 -20.31
N MET A 65 -8.33 -10.28 -20.28
CA MET A 65 -8.99 -9.65 -19.12
C MET A 65 -10.23 -10.46 -18.75
N PRO A 66 -10.30 -11.05 -17.55
CA PRO A 66 -11.47 -11.76 -17.07
C PRO A 66 -12.71 -10.84 -17.05
N LEU A 67 -13.84 -11.39 -17.48
CA LEU A 67 -15.13 -10.68 -17.46
C LEU A 67 -15.82 -10.88 -16.11
N LEU A 68 -16.18 -9.80 -15.44
CA LEU A 68 -17.07 -9.86 -14.28
C LEU A 68 -18.49 -10.20 -14.73
N LEU A 69 -19.02 -11.32 -14.24
CA LEU A 69 -20.38 -11.78 -14.52
C LEU A 69 -21.37 -11.29 -13.47
N GLN A 70 -21.04 -11.53 -12.19
CA GLN A 70 -21.84 -11.15 -11.03
C GLN A 70 -20.95 -11.13 -9.78
N GLY A 71 -21.47 -10.59 -8.68
CA GLY A 71 -20.77 -10.61 -7.40
C GLY A 71 -21.67 -10.23 -6.24
N GLN A 72 -21.14 -10.37 -5.06
CA GLN A 72 -21.73 -9.88 -3.81
C GLN A 72 -20.67 -9.23 -2.96
N THR A 73 -21.04 -8.15 -2.28
CA THR A 73 -20.16 -7.50 -1.32
C THR A 73 -20.17 -8.29 -0.02
N ILE A 74 -18.98 -8.67 0.46
CA ILE A 74 -18.76 -9.33 1.73
C ILE A 74 -18.71 -8.25 2.83
N HIS A 75 -17.89 -7.20 2.58
CA HIS A 75 -17.79 -6.06 3.49
C HIS A 75 -17.49 -4.78 2.71
N TYR A 76 -18.02 -3.67 3.21
CA TYR A 76 -17.77 -2.35 2.68
C TYR A 76 -17.22 -1.44 3.78
N TYR A 77 -16.02 -0.91 3.58
CA TYR A 77 -15.27 -0.13 4.57
C TYR A 77 -15.66 1.36 4.48
N TYR A 78 -16.87 1.70 4.92
CA TYR A 78 -17.46 3.04 4.79
C TYR A 78 -16.65 4.12 5.50
N HIS A 79 -16.17 3.84 6.72
CA HIS A 79 -15.49 4.84 7.53
C HIS A 79 -14.13 5.27 6.96
N ILE A 80 -13.53 4.47 6.06
CA ILE A 80 -12.33 4.90 5.35
C ILE A 80 -12.65 6.12 4.48
N GLN A 81 -13.82 6.15 3.81
CA GLN A 81 -14.19 7.24 2.92
C GLN A 81 -14.60 8.52 3.66
N GLU A 82 -15.01 8.41 4.92
CA GLU A 82 -15.37 9.54 5.77
C GLU A 82 -14.15 10.31 6.30
N ASP A 83 -12.97 9.69 6.28
CA ASP A 83 -11.70 10.25 6.78
C ASP A 83 -10.79 10.60 5.59
N LEU A 84 -10.57 11.90 5.36
CA LEU A 84 -9.76 12.40 4.25
C LEU A 84 -8.33 11.85 4.30
N PHE A 85 -7.72 11.78 5.49
CA PHE A 85 -6.32 11.35 5.63
C PHE A 85 -6.19 9.85 5.42
N LYS A 86 -7.03 9.04 6.06
CA LYS A 86 -7.02 7.57 5.92
C LYS A 86 -7.35 7.14 4.51
N SER A 87 -8.37 7.75 3.87
CA SER A 87 -8.71 7.45 2.48
C SER A 87 -7.56 7.81 1.53
N SER A 88 -6.92 8.97 1.73
CA SER A 88 -5.76 9.38 0.91
C SER A 88 -4.57 8.43 1.07
N CYS A 89 -4.27 8.00 2.31
CA CYS A 89 -3.27 6.97 2.57
C CYS A 89 -3.61 5.66 1.85
N CYS A 90 -4.85 5.19 1.96
CA CYS A 90 -5.29 3.97 1.28
C CYS A 90 -5.22 4.09 -0.25
N PHE A 91 -5.51 5.26 -0.84
CA PHE A 91 -5.33 5.47 -2.27
C PHE A 91 -3.86 5.43 -2.70
N VAL A 92 -2.94 5.92 -1.87
CA VAL A 92 -1.49 5.74 -2.12
C VAL A 92 -1.14 4.25 -2.13
N LEU A 93 -1.61 3.47 -1.15
CA LEU A 93 -1.37 2.03 -1.11
C LEU A 93 -1.94 1.32 -2.35
N HIS A 94 -3.16 1.67 -2.79
CA HIS A 94 -3.77 1.11 -3.99
C HIS A 94 -2.95 1.40 -5.26
N ASP A 95 -2.45 2.65 -5.40
CA ASP A 95 -1.64 3.05 -6.55
C ASP A 95 -0.32 2.28 -6.56
N LEU A 96 0.33 2.12 -5.41
CA LEU A 96 1.56 1.36 -5.25
C LEU A 96 1.34 -0.13 -5.54
N ILE A 97 0.39 -0.78 -4.87
CA ILE A 97 0.06 -2.20 -5.08
C ILE A 97 -0.26 -2.46 -6.56
N SER A 98 -0.99 -1.56 -7.19
CA SER A 98 -1.40 -1.68 -8.59
C SER A 98 -0.23 -1.79 -9.59
N LYS A 99 0.95 -1.37 -9.19
CA LYS A 99 2.18 -1.31 -10.02
C LYS A 99 3.28 -2.26 -9.55
N THR A 100 3.05 -3.00 -8.44
CA THR A 100 3.98 -4.01 -7.95
C THR A 100 3.66 -5.39 -8.53
N LYS A 101 4.60 -6.32 -8.38
CA LYS A 101 4.34 -7.74 -8.63
C LYS A 101 3.62 -8.33 -7.41
N LYS A 102 2.98 -9.50 -7.62
CA LYS A 102 2.29 -10.22 -6.56
C LYS A 102 3.24 -10.63 -5.42
N GLU A 103 2.75 -10.57 -4.18
CA GLU A 103 3.35 -11.22 -3.02
C GLU A 103 2.31 -12.03 -2.24
N GLU A 104 2.73 -13.18 -1.72
CA GLU A 104 1.98 -13.93 -0.72
C GLU A 104 1.70 -12.99 0.47
N ASN A 105 0.54 -13.09 1.08
CA ASN A 105 0.09 -12.32 2.23
C ASN A 105 -0.30 -10.84 2.02
N LEU A 106 0.04 -10.20 0.89
CA LEU A 106 -0.34 -8.79 0.66
C LEU A 106 -1.87 -8.58 0.77
N PHE A 107 -2.67 -9.56 0.37
CA PHE A 107 -4.13 -9.52 0.51
C PHE A 107 -4.56 -9.40 1.99
N ASN A 108 -4.03 -10.26 2.85
CA ASN A 108 -4.38 -10.27 4.28
C ASN A 108 -3.88 -9.00 4.98
N ILE A 109 -2.67 -8.55 4.67
CA ILE A 109 -2.10 -7.33 5.27
C ILE A 109 -2.87 -6.08 4.84
N LEU A 110 -3.30 -5.99 3.57
CA LEU A 110 -4.17 -4.89 3.13
C LEU A 110 -5.54 -4.96 3.80
N LEU A 111 -6.07 -6.18 4.01
CA LEU A 111 -7.33 -6.40 4.72
C LEU A 111 -7.23 -5.92 6.17
N ASP A 112 -6.12 -6.22 6.87
CA ASP A 112 -5.86 -5.75 8.24
C ASP A 112 -5.73 -4.22 8.27
N CYS A 113 -5.05 -3.62 7.28
CA CYS A 113 -4.95 -2.17 7.14
C CYS A 113 -6.34 -1.52 7.00
N TRP A 114 -7.21 -2.08 6.12
CA TRP A 114 -8.57 -1.56 5.95
C TRP A 114 -9.44 -1.77 7.19
N ASN A 115 -9.33 -2.93 7.85
CA ASN A 115 -10.03 -3.20 9.11
C ASN A 115 -9.63 -2.20 10.20
N SER A 116 -8.35 -1.89 10.32
CA SER A 116 -7.86 -0.89 11.27
C SER A 116 -8.37 0.51 10.94
N ALA A 117 -8.31 0.91 9.67
CA ALA A 117 -8.81 2.21 9.22
C ALA A 117 -10.32 2.37 9.49
N ASP A 118 -11.12 1.37 9.12
CA ASP A 118 -12.59 1.39 9.24
C ASP A 118 -13.04 1.40 10.71
N LYS A 119 -12.37 0.63 11.56
CA LYS A 119 -12.62 0.60 13.02
C LYS A 119 -12.01 1.79 13.77
N LYS A 120 -11.30 2.70 13.08
CA LYS A 120 -10.61 3.86 13.66
C LYS A 120 -9.59 3.48 14.74
N LEU A 121 -8.88 2.36 14.55
CA LEU A 121 -7.86 1.90 15.48
C LEU A 121 -6.56 2.72 15.31
N ASP A 122 -5.76 2.77 16.38
CA ASP A 122 -4.51 3.53 16.40
C ASP A 122 -3.37 2.87 15.59
N ASP A 123 -3.52 1.58 15.23
CA ASP A 123 -2.51 0.82 14.48
C ASP A 123 -2.65 0.93 12.94
N PHE A 124 -3.49 1.82 12.43
CA PHE A 124 -3.68 2.01 10.99
C PHE A 124 -2.37 2.31 10.25
N TYR A 125 -1.60 3.28 10.73
CA TYR A 125 -0.34 3.68 10.08
C TYR A 125 0.72 2.57 10.14
N PHE A 126 0.73 1.76 11.19
CA PHE A 126 1.56 0.56 11.23
C PHE A 126 1.23 -0.38 10.07
N TRP A 127 -0.04 -0.76 9.90
CA TRP A 127 -0.46 -1.65 8.81
C TRP A 127 -0.19 -1.05 7.43
N ALA A 128 -0.42 0.26 7.27
CA ALA A 128 -0.11 0.98 6.03
C ALA A 128 1.39 0.93 5.70
N CYS A 129 2.26 1.12 6.70
CA CYS A 129 3.71 1.00 6.54
C CYS A 129 4.15 -0.44 6.25
N ILE A 130 3.48 -1.45 6.80
CA ILE A 130 3.72 -2.86 6.48
C ILE A 130 3.36 -3.16 5.01
N VAL A 131 2.22 -2.67 4.51
CA VAL A 131 1.87 -2.79 3.07
C VAL A 131 2.96 -2.17 2.20
N LEU A 132 3.44 -0.97 2.55
CA LEU A 132 4.53 -0.31 1.82
C LEU A 132 5.85 -1.08 1.88
N LYS A 133 6.21 -1.59 3.04
CA LYS A 133 7.39 -2.45 3.21
C LYS A 133 7.34 -3.62 2.22
N TYR A 134 6.22 -4.32 2.14
CA TYR A 134 6.07 -5.43 1.20
C TYR A 134 6.20 -4.96 -0.27
N CYS A 135 5.59 -3.83 -0.64
CA CYS A 135 5.75 -3.27 -1.98
C CYS A 135 7.22 -2.92 -2.30
N ILE A 136 7.95 -2.35 -1.35
CA ILE A 136 9.37 -1.99 -1.46
C ILE A 136 10.24 -3.25 -1.63
N GLU A 137 9.97 -4.30 -0.86
CA GLU A 137 10.68 -5.58 -0.94
C GLU A 137 10.44 -6.30 -2.27
N GLN A 138 9.21 -6.24 -2.80
CA GLN A 138 8.87 -6.82 -4.10
C GLN A 138 9.58 -6.14 -5.28
N GLU A 139 9.80 -4.84 -5.18
CA GLU A 139 10.59 -4.12 -6.19
C GLU A 139 12.11 -4.34 -5.99
N GLY A 140 12.53 -4.99 -4.90
CA GLY A 140 13.95 -5.26 -4.61
C GLY A 140 14.74 -4.00 -4.20
N ILE A 141 14.06 -2.99 -3.67
CA ILE A 141 14.62 -1.67 -3.35
C ILE A 141 14.59 -1.34 -1.85
N GLN A 142 14.60 -2.38 -1.00
CA GLN A 142 14.59 -2.18 0.44
C GLN A 142 15.87 -1.47 0.92
N PRO A 143 15.76 -0.57 1.93
CA PRO A 143 16.92 0.12 2.48
C PRO A 143 17.87 -0.86 3.17
N PHE A 144 19.18 -0.57 3.09
CA PHE A 144 20.16 -1.27 3.90
C PHE A 144 20.13 -0.73 5.34
N VAL A 145 19.70 -1.59 6.29
CA VAL A 145 19.47 -1.19 7.70
C VAL A 145 20.34 -1.94 8.72
N ASP A 146 21.35 -2.68 8.27
CA ASP A 146 22.25 -3.42 9.18
C ASP A 146 23.45 -2.59 9.65
N GLY A 147 23.72 -1.48 8.99
CA GLY A 147 24.79 -0.56 9.27
C GLY A 147 24.84 0.56 8.24
N CYS A 148 25.93 1.31 8.22
CA CYS A 148 26.15 2.33 7.20
C CYS A 148 26.30 1.68 5.82
N VAL A 149 25.55 2.14 4.83
CA VAL A 149 25.56 1.58 3.46
C VAL A 149 26.94 1.72 2.79
N HIS A 150 27.75 2.71 3.18
CA HIS A 150 29.06 2.93 2.59
C HIS A 150 30.20 2.20 3.31
N CYS A 151 30.21 2.17 4.65
CA CYS A 151 31.37 1.65 5.41
C CYS A 151 31.00 0.55 6.41
N GLN A 152 29.73 0.13 6.46
CA GLN A 152 29.20 -0.93 7.32
C GLN A 152 29.30 -0.67 8.83
N ASN A 153 29.67 0.56 9.23
CA ASN A 153 29.70 0.94 10.65
C ASN A 153 28.28 0.78 11.25
N THR A 154 28.19 0.08 12.37
CA THR A 154 26.91 -0.17 13.06
C THR A 154 26.37 1.05 13.83
N ARG A 155 27.21 2.06 14.10
CA ARG A 155 26.78 3.33 14.68
C ARG A 155 26.30 4.25 13.55
N VAL A 156 25.00 4.26 13.34
CA VAL A 156 24.33 5.06 12.30
C VAL A 156 23.59 6.23 12.91
N GLU A 157 23.39 7.31 12.14
CA GLU A 157 22.72 8.51 12.62
C GLU A 157 21.57 9.01 11.75
N THR A 158 21.40 8.46 10.55
CA THR A 158 20.30 8.86 9.66
C THR A 158 19.95 7.75 8.67
N LEU A 159 18.77 7.81 8.07
CA LEU A 159 18.38 7.01 6.91
C LEU A 159 18.35 7.94 5.69
N SER A 160 19.20 7.65 4.71
CA SER A 160 19.29 8.44 3.48
C SER A 160 18.49 7.78 2.36
N LEU A 161 17.51 8.50 1.85
CA LEU A 161 16.75 8.12 0.67
C LEU A 161 17.66 7.96 -0.56
N LYS A 162 18.59 8.93 -0.74
CA LYS A 162 19.47 8.96 -1.91
C LYS A 162 20.51 7.85 -1.90
N ASP A 163 21.08 7.55 -0.72
CA ASP A 163 22.14 6.56 -0.58
C ASP A 163 21.60 5.14 -0.45
N GLY A 164 20.30 4.96 -0.25
CA GLY A 164 19.66 3.65 -0.20
C GLY A 164 19.81 2.92 1.14
N GLY A 165 20.03 3.64 2.26
CA GLY A 165 20.17 2.99 3.55
C GLY A 165 20.66 3.91 4.67
N PHE A 166 21.02 3.31 5.81
CA PHE A 166 21.57 4.04 6.93
C PHE A 166 22.95 4.61 6.61
N LEU A 167 23.23 5.80 7.18
CA LEU A 167 24.54 6.45 7.17
C LEU A 167 25.05 6.67 8.60
N CYS A 168 26.36 6.47 8.78
CA CYS A 168 27.07 6.90 9.99
C CYS A 168 27.51 8.37 9.86
N GLU A 169 27.90 8.99 10.98
CA GLU A 169 28.36 10.38 11.05
C GLU A 169 29.45 10.71 10.01
N LYS A 170 30.43 9.81 9.85
CA LYS A 170 31.54 10.01 8.91
C LYS A 170 31.07 10.01 7.46
N CYS A 171 30.12 9.17 7.08
CA CYS A 171 29.63 9.07 5.71
C CYS A 171 28.48 10.05 5.43
N ASN A 172 27.77 10.51 6.44
CA ASN A 172 26.74 11.54 6.30
C ASN A 172 27.33 12.92 6.00
N HIS A 173 28.55 13.24 6.52
CA HIS A 173 29.19 14.53 6.33
C HIS A 173 28.27 15.74 6.64
N ASN A 174 27.33 15.60 7.57
CA ASN A 174 26.25 16.56 7.87
C ASN A 174 25.34 16.92 6.67
N GLN A 175 25.26 16.06 5.66
CA GLN A 175 24.44 16.28 4.48
C GLN A 175 22.93 16.09 4.78
N TYR A 176 22.61 15.17 5.69
CA TYR A 176 21.24 14.87 6.11
C TYR A 176 21.06 15.09 7.60
N PRO A 177 19.84 15.47 8.04
CA PRO A 177 19.55 15.65 9.46
C PRO A 177 19.74 14.34 10.24
N LYS A 178 20.23 14.47 11.48
CA LYS A 178 20.31 13.31 12.37
C LYS A 178 18.93 12.87 12.83
N TRP A 179 18.71 11.58 12.81
CA TRP A 179 17.51 10.96 13.37
C TRP A 179 17.77 10.60 14.84
N ASN A 180 16.70 10.59 15.63
CA ASN A 180 16.81 10.05 16.98
C ASN A 180 16.94 8.52 16.95
N VAL A 181 17.38 7.95 18.07
CA VAL A 181 17.67 6.51 18.17
C VAL A 181 16.40 5.67 17.97
N ASP A 182 15.24 6.17 18.39
CA ASP A 182 13.98 5.43 18.28
C ASP A 182 13.49 5.41 16.83
N GLN A 183 13.67 6.47 16.07
CA GLN A 183 13.41 6.48 14.62
C GLN A 183 14.31 5.46 13.89
N LEU A 184 15.61 5.42 14.19
CA LEU A 184 16.53 4.46 13.58
C LEU A 184 16.13 3.00 13.93
N LYS A 185 15.79 2.74 15.19
CA LYS A 185 15.30 1.42 15.64
C LYS A 185 14.00 1.04 14.97
N LYS A 186 13.04 1.98 14.84
CA LYS A 186 11.74 1.78 14.19
C LYS A 186 11.92 1.30 12.75
N TYR A 187 12.70 2.02 11.95
CA TYR A 187 12.91 1.66 10.55
C TYR A 187 13.72 0.36 10.40
N ARG A 188 14.71 0.13 11.27
CA ARG A 188 15.39 -1.17 11.31
C ARG A 188 14.41 -2.30 11.64
N ALA A 189 13.56 -2.13 12.66
CA ALA A 189 12.57 -3.11 13.05
C ALA A 189 11.56 -3.37 11.91
N LEU A 190 11.09 -2.31 11.26
CA LEU A 190 10.16 -2.41 10.12
C LEU A 190 10.73 -3.29 8.99
N PHE A 191 11.97 -3.04 8.54
CA PHE A 191 12.56 -3.77 7.42
C PHE A 191 13.15 -5.14 7.79
N LYS A 192 13.30 -5.43 9.08
CA LYS A 192 13.73 -6.74 9.59
C LYS A 192 12.58 -7.59 10.11
N CYS A 193 11.37 -7.04 10.25
CA CYS A 193 10.26 -7.82 10.75
C CYS A 193 9.79 -8.84 9.71
N LYS A 194 9.41 -10.00 10.24
CA LYS A 194 8.71 -11.08 9.56
C LYS A 194 7.33 -11.23 10.18
N GLU A 195 6.48 -12.08 9.62
CA GLU A 195 5.12 -12.31 10.15
C GLU A 195 5.11 -12.64 11.64
N GLU A 196 6.05 -13.46 12.09
CA GLU A 196 6.18 -13.89 13.50
C GLU A 196 6.47 -12.75 14.49
N ASN A 197 6.98 -11.60 14.02
CA ASN A 197 7.32 -10.48 14.89
C ASN A 197 6.51 -9.21 14.56
N LEU A 198 5.51 -9.25 13.71
CA LEU A 198 4.67 -8.08 13.37
C LEU A 198 4.06 -7.46 14.63
N GLU A 199 3.53 -8.29 15.52
CA GLU A 199 2.91 -7.81 16.77
C GLU A 199 3.93 -7.12 17.69
N TYR A 200 5.16 -7.62 17.76
CA TYR A 200 6.22 -6.95 18.50
C TYR A 200 6.50 -5.56 17.96
N VAL A 201 6.63 -5.41 16.64
CA VAL A 201 6.90 -4.11 16.00
C VAL A 201 5.72 -3.15 16.22
N LYS A 202 4.49 -3.64 16.09
CA LYS A 202 3.26 -2.87 16.31
C LYS A 202 3.18 -2.28 17.73
N VAL A 203 3.52 -3.08 18.73
CA VAL A 203 3.43 -2.67 20.15
C VAL A 203 4.56 -1.74 20.58
N HIS A 204 5.75 -1.85 19.98
CA HIS A 204 6.94 -1.14 20.45
C HIS A 204 7.28 0.14 19.67
N PHE A 205 6.63 0.36 18.52
CA PHE A 205 6.93 1.52 17.67
C PHE A 205 5.64 2.17 17.16
N ASP A 206 5.56 3.49 17.37
CA ASP A 206 4.48 4.31 16.84
C ASP A 206 4.78 4.72 15.39
N PHE A 207 3.85 4.38 14.50
CA PHE A 207 3.88 4.79 13.10
C PHE A 207 2.85 5.90 12.86
N ASN A 208 3.17 6.82 11.96
CA ASN A 208 2.32 7.95 11.64
C ASN A 208 2.35 8.26 10.14
N MET A 209 1.62 9.31 9.73
CA MET A 209 1.56 9.75 8.34
C MET A 209 2.93 10.09 7.75
N ASP A 210 3.85 10.65 8.55
CA ASP A 210 5.19 11.00 8.08
C ASP A 210 6.01 9.78 7.68
N ASP A 211 5.86 8.68 8.42
CA ASP A 211 6.51 7.41 8.06
C ASP A 211 5.97 6.89 6.73
N LEU A 212 4.65 6.93 6.54
CA LEU A 212 4.01 6.50 5.31
C LEU A 212 4.44 7.36 4.12
N ILE A 213 4.48 8.68 4.28
CA ILE A 213 4.97 9.60 3.24
C ILE A 213 6.44 9.32 2.92
N TYR A 214 7.29 9.11 3.94
CA TYR A 214 8.71 8.82 3.73
C TYR A 214 8.92 7.52 2.94
N LEU A 215 8.22 6.45 3.31
CA LEU A 215 8.28 5.17 2.61
C LEU A 215 7.70 5.26 1.19
N SER A 216 6.66 6.05 0.99
CA SER A 216 6.07 6.29 -0.32
C SER A 216 7.06 7.02 -1.26
N LYS A 217 7.78 8.03 -0.73
CA LYS A 217 8.87 8.69 -1.46
C LYS A 217 10.04 7.75 -1.75
N TRP A 218 10.35 6.86 -0.81
CA TRP A 218 11.35 5.81 -1.02
C TRP A 218 10.99 4.95 -2.24
N MET A 219 9.74 4.50 -2.28
CA MET A 219 9.20 3.72 -3.39
C MET A 219 9.26 4.49 -4.71
N GLU A 220 8.82 5.77 -4.74
CA GLU A 220 8.86 6.60 -5.95
C GLU A 220 10.29 6.82 -6.46
N TYR A 221 11.21 7.17 -5.56
CA TYR A 221 12.59 7.48 -5.91
C TYR A 221 13.33 6.27 -6.49
N HIS A 222 13.27 5.13 -5.82
CA HIS A 222 14.06 3.96 -6.21
C HIS A 222 13.41 3.11 -7.30
N SER A 223 12.07 3.11 -7.42
CA SER A 223 11.38 2.41 -8.52
C SER A 223 11.36 3.21 -9.82
N HIS A 224 11.69 4.50 -9.78
CA HIS A 224 11.55 5.43 -10.91
C HIS A 224 10.13 5.49 -11.50
N LYS A 225 9.12 5.12 -10.73
CA LYS A 225 7.71 5.19 -11.12
C LYS A 225 7.07 6.44 -10.53
N ASN A 226 6.13 7.05 -11.25
CA ASN A 226 5.40 8.22 -10.76
C ASN A 226 4.08 7.79 -10.07
N TYR A 227 3.83 8.33 -8.89
CA TYR A 227 2.65 8.07 -8.08
C TYR A 227 1.95 9.39 -7.70
N PRO A 228 1.00 9.88 -8.52
CA PRO A 228 0.32 11.16 -8.27
C PRO A 228 -0.38 11.23 -6.91
N SER A 229 -0.85 10.09 -6.40
CA SER A 229 -1.49 9.96 -5.08
C SER A 229 -0.59 10.42 -3.92
N ILE A 230 0.73 10.22 -4.03
CA ILE A 230 1.71 10.66 -3.01
C ILE A 230 1.71 12.18 -2.90
N ARG A 231 1.69 12.90 -4.03
CA ARG A 231 1.68 14.37 -4.04
C ARG A 231 0.43 14.94 -3.40
N PHE A 232 -0.72 14.30 -3.64
CA PHE A 232 -1.96 14.68 -2.99
C PHE A 232 -1.87 14.48 -1.48
N LEU A 233 -1.38 13.32 -1.01
CA LEU A 233 -1.19 13.05 0.42
C LEU A 233 -0.26 14.09 1.07
N GLU A 234 0.84 14.45 0.41
CA GLU A 234 1.73 15.50 0.90
C GLU A 234 1.05 16.87 1.02
N SER A 235 0.18 17.21 0.06
CA SER A 235 -0.50 18.51 0.05
C SER A 235 -1.48 18.68 1.21
N ILE A 236 -2.06 17.60 1.72
CA ILE A 236 -3.02 17.64 2.85
C ILE A 236 -2.35 17.43 4.21
N ARG A 237 -1.07 17.04 4.27
CA ARG A 237 -0.34 16.77 5.52
C ARG A 237 -0.44 17.91 6.56
N GLY A 238 -0.45 19.16 6.12
CA GLY A 238 -0.54 20.33 7.00
C GLY A 238 -1.93 20.63 7.53
N LEU A 239 -2.93 19.80 7.19
CA LEU A 239 -4.33 19.97 7.61
C LEU A 239 -4.73 19.01 8.73
N GLU A 240 -3.85 18.04 9.09
CA GLU A 240 -4.04 17.07 10.18
C GLU A 240 -3.85 17.72 11.60
#